data_448074d2ccbf2000647dab1d2fd2b23b
#
_entry.id   448074d2ccbf2000647dab1d2fd2b23b
#
_cell.length_a   1.000
_cell.length_b   1.000
_cell.length_c   1.000
_cell.angle_alpha   90.00
_cell.angle_beta   90.00
_cell.angle_gamma   90.00
#
_symmetry.space_group_name_H-M   'P 1'
#
loop_
_entity.id
_entity.type
_entity.pdbx_description
1 polymer ?
#
loop_
_entity_poly.entity_id
_entity_poly.type
_entity_poly.pdbx_seq_one_letter_code
_entity_poly.pdbx_strand_id
1 'polypeptide(L)'
;MKKLFSRLNTNDRQAIVLVGVNGFFWFAWAFGCYQAVYLQGAGFSASSMGVVNALSSVVGIASVSFWGMASDRMGSLRKVLITVLIGGSLMYALIPLVPVEFRGSPVLLMCYIPAVCFFRSSMSPYAENLLVRNCNELRLNFGVLRSLGSFLFTIGSLIIAAWLPNLGVRNTFWVTGLFMLIPIIMTFFAREPAARVPAKKGEKRSMNLGELFKNKAYMAFLGFGFIFYIAVACEGNFLPYYMASIGVDSKQYGIILALRATMEIPFLLFMIRLRRRFPLRVLILGSSLLMGIECIGLGLLANSLPTMMLFCMFFGLGNGLFIGSSLNYVYELAPSHLKASAQAFFTSMSSVAGILGNLAGGAVFDAIGAKTFYLTVSALFVLSAGVFLLSFKGKRENAEVPGQN
;
A
#
# COMPACT_ATOMS: atom_id res chain seq x y z
N MET A 1 20.91 4.95 28.82
CA MET A 1 20.15 3.96 28.06
C MET A 1 20.20 2.55 28.65
N LYS A 2 21.36 1.91 28.88
CA LYS A 2 21.42 0.53 29.44
C LYS A 2 20.63 0.34 30.77
N LYS A 3 20.66 1.28 31.72
CA LYS A 3 19.91 1.21 32.99
C LYS A 3 18.39 1.34 32.85
N LEU A 4 17.88 2.06 31.80
CA LEU A 4 16.45 2.17 31.56
C LEU A 4 15.89 0.88 30.92
N PHE A 5 16.63 0.30 29.97
CA PHE A 5 16.29 -0.97 29.33
C PHE A 5 16.33 -2.18 30.27
N SER A 6 17.14 -2.15 31.33
CA SER A 6 17.21 -3.26 32.29
C SER A 6 15.99 -3.35 33.23
N ARG A 7 15.21 -2.28 33.37
CA ARG A 7 13.98 -2.25 34.19
C ARG A 7 12.69 -2.60 33.47
N LEU A 8 12.74 -2.70 32.14
CA LEU A 8 11.54 -3.03 31.32
C LEU A 8 11.31 -4.54 31.29
N ASN A 9 10.04 -4.93 31.36
CA ASN A 9 9.61 -6.31 31.13
C ASN A 9 10.00 -6.75 29.71
N THR A 10 10.17 -8.05 29.49
CA THR A 10 10.54 -8.62 28.18
C THR A 10 9.56 -8.20 27.08
N ASN A 11 8.27 -8.11 27.40
CA ASN A 11 7.23 -7.68 26.46
C ASN A 11 7.38 -6.21 26.07
N ASP A 12 7.70 -5.33 27.03
CA ASP A 12 7.89 -3.90 26.76
C ASP A 12 9.13 -3.66 25.88
N ARG A 13 10.21 -4.42 26.13
CA ARG A 13 11.41 -4.36 25.25
C ARG A 13 11.08 -4.77 23.83
N GLN A 14 10.33 -5.85 23.65
CA GLN A 14 9.93 -6.29 22.31
C GLN A 14 8.95 -5.31 21.66
N ALA A 15 8.05 -4.68 22.41
CA ALA A 15 7.19 -3.62 21.88
C ALA A 15 8.01 -2.45 21.33
N ILE A 16 9.04 -1.97 22.05
CA ILE A 16 9.94 -0.92 21.58
C ILE A 16 10.70 -1.34 20.32
N VAL A 17 11.21 -2.57 20.27
CA VAL A 17 11.88 -3.11 19.09
C VAL A 17 10.94 -3.16 17.89
N LEU A 18 9.72 -3.62 18.07
CA LEU A 18 8.71 -3.70 17.01
C LEU A 18 8.29 -2.31 16.51
N VAL A 19 8.16 -1.34 17.41
CA VAL A 19 7.96 0.07 17.03
C VAL A 19 9.18 0.59 16.27
N GLY A 20 10.39 0.22 16.69
CA GLY A 20 11.61 0.55 15.96
C GLY A 20 11.65 -0.03 14.56
N VAL A 21 11.28 -1.30 14.37
CA VAL A 21 11.22 -1.94 13.06
C VAL A 21 10.14 -1.31 12.19
N ASN A 22 8.89 -1.30 12.65
CA ASN A 22 7.77 -0.85 11.82
C ASN A 22 7.74 0.68 11.67
N GLY A 23 7.97 1.42 12.74
CA GLY A 23 7.87 2.87 12.74
C GLY A 23 8.96 3.53 11.89
N PHE A 24 10.23 3.15 12.10
CA PHE A 24 11.33 3.70 11.30
C PHE A 24 11.38 3.14 9.87
N PHE A 25 10.81 1.97 9.61
CA PHE A 25 10.57 1.51 8.25
C PHE A 25 9.67 2.50 7.50
N TRP A 26 8.52 2.87 8.07
CA TRP A 26 7.59 3.81 7.44
C TRP A 26 8.15 5.24 7.40
N PHE A 27 8.92 5.64 8.42
CA PHE A 27 9.64 6.91 8.41
C PHE A 27 10.61 7.00 7.22
N ALA A 28 11.46 5.99 7.04
CA ALA A 28 12.40 5.93 5.92
C ALA A 28 11.68 5.81 4.57
N TRP A 29 10.55 5.09 4.53
CA TRP A 29 9.73 4.94 3.34
C TRP A 29 9.19 6.26 2.81
N ALA A 30 8.89 7.23 3.70
CA ALA A 30 8.43 8.57 3.32
C ALA A 30 9.44 9.28 2.40
N PHE A 31 10.73 9.16 2.67
CA PHE A 31 11.80 9.68 1.79
C PHE A 31 11.84 8.93 0.44
N GLY A 32 11.55 7.63 0.48
CA GLY A 32 11.50 6.77 -0.70
C GLY A 32 10.30 7.01 -1.63
N CYS A 33 9.30 7.78 -1.23
CA CYS A 33 8.16 8.14 -2.08
C CYS A 33 8.51 9.14 -3.18
N TYR A 34 9.68 9.77 -3.11
CA TYR A 34 10.13 10.75 -4.11
C TYR A 34 10.71 10.15 -5.40
N GLN A 35 10.68 8.84 -5.56
CA GLN A 35 11.10 8.18 -6.81
C GLN A 35 10.34 8.71 -8.04
N ALA A 36 9.02 8.90 -7.93
CA ALA A 36 8.23 9.45 -9.03
C ALA A 36 8.62 10.89 -9.37
N VAL A 37 8.88 11.71 -8.34
CA VAL A 37 9.37 13.10 -8.51
C VAL A 37 10.76 13.10 -9.18
N TYR A 38 11.63 12.16 -8.79
CA TYR A 38 12.96 12.02 -9.42
C TYR A 38 12.87 11.67 -10.91
N LEU A 39 12.05 10.69 -11.27
CA LEU A 39 11.88 10.27 -12.66
C LEU A 39 11.24 11.37 -13.52
N GLN A 40 10.23 12.06 -12.98
CA GLN A 40 9.63 13.21 -13.63
C GLN A 40 10.66 14.33 -13.87
N GLY A 41 11.45 14.67 -12.86
CA GLY A 41 12.55 15.65 -12.98
C GLY A 41 13.67 15.21 -13.95
N ALA A 42 13.81 13.90 -14.17
CA ALA A 42 14.72 13.32 -15.16
C ALA A 42 14.11 13.26 -16.58
N GLY A 43 12.92 13.81 -16.81
CA GLY A 43 12.29 13.89 -18.13
C GLY A 43 11.46 12.66 -18.52
N PHE A 44 11.18 11.72 -17.61
CA PHE A 44 10.29 10.60 -17.90
C PHE A 44 8.85 11.09 -18.07
N SER A 45 8.21 10.70 -19.18
CA SER A 45 6.77 10.92 -19.36
C SER A 45 5.93 10.07 -18.42
N ALA A 46 4.65 10.40 -18.25
CA ALA A 46 3.73 9.58 -17.46
C ALA A 46 3.61 8.15 -18.03
N SER A 47 3.63 8.00 -19.36
CA SER A 47 3.67 6.69 -20.03
C SER A 47 4.90 5.87 -19.64
N SER A 48 6.09 6.47 -19.67
CA SER A 48 7.34 5.79 -19.27
C SER A 48 7.29 5.38 -17.80
N MET A 49 6.79 6.26 -16.93
CA MET A 49 6.58 5.96 -15.52
C MET A 49 5.57 4.83 -15.32
N GLY A 50 4.50 4.81 -16.10
CA GLY A 50 3.50 3.74 -16.10
C GLY A 50 4.12 2.37 -16.42
N VAL A 51 4.99 2.31 -17.44
CA VAL A 51 5.72 1.08 -17.79
C VAL A 51 6.66 0.64 -16.66
N VAL A 52 7.44 1.56 -16.08
CA VAL A 52 8.35 1.25 -14.96
C VAL A 52 7.55 0.69 -13.77
N ASN A 53 6.42 1.31 -13.42
CA ASN A 53 5.57 0.86 -12.30
C ASN A 53 4.90 -0.49 -12.59
N ALA A 54 4.46 -0.74 -13.83
CA ALA A 54 3.89 -2.02 -14.22
C ALA A 54 4.92 -3.15 -14.15
N LEU A 55 6.12 -2.94 -14.71
CA LEU A 55 7.23 -3.90 -14.60
C LEU A 55 7.62 -4.14 -13.14
N SER A 56 7.68 -3.07 -12.34
CA SER A 56 7.93 -3.15 -10.89
C SER A 56 6.88 -4.00 -10.17
N SER A 57 5.61 -3.89 -10.56
CA SER A 57 4.52 -4.70 -10.01
C SER A 57 4.65 -6.17 -10.38
N VAL A 58 5.02 -6.49 -11.62
CA VAL A 58 5.28 -7.88 -12.08
C VAL A 58 6.43 -8.49 -11.27
N VAL A 59 7.56 -7.78 -11.17
CA VAL A 59 8.70 -8.23 -10.35
C VAL A 59 8.31 -8.34 -8.89
N GLY A 60 7.46 -7.43 -8.37
CA GLY A 60 6.94 -7.47 -7.00
C GLY A 60 6.14 -8.73 -6.69
N ILE A 61 5.27 -9.19 -7.60
CA ILE A 61 4.52 -10.44 -7.45
C ILE A 61 5.49 -11.64 -7.38
N ALA A 62 6.45 -11.70 -8.29
CA ALA A 62 7.48 -12.75 -8.29
C ALA A 62 8.33 -12.71 -7.01
N SER A 63 8.69 -11.51 -6.54
CA SER A 63 9.45 -11.28 -5.31
C SER A 63 8.75 -11.84 -4.08
N VAL A 64 7.49 -11.47 -3.85
CA VAL A 64 6.73 -11.93 -2.68
C VAL A 64 6.63 -13.45 -2.66
N SER A 65 6.42 -14.07 -3.83
CA SER A 65 6.37 -15.55 -3.97
C SER A 65 7.73 -16.18 -3.69
N PHE A 66 8.81 -15.63 -4.25
CA PHE A 66 10.19 -16.14 -4.05
C PHE A 66 10.60 -16.06 -2.58
N TRP A 67 10.45 -14.89 -1.95
CA TRP A 67 10.81 -14.70 -0.55
C TRP A 67 9.91 -15.48 0.39
N GLY A 68 8.65 -15.78 0.00
CA GLY A 68 7.76 -16.69 0.71
C GLY A 68 8.37 -18.08 0.81
N MET A 69 8.77 -18.66 -0.32
CA MET A 69 9.45 -19.97 -0.36
C MET A 69 10.79 -19.93 0.38
N ALA A 70 11.55 -18.84 0.26
CA ALA A 70 12.81 -18.68 0.99
C ALA A 70 12.58 -18.65 2.50
N SER A 71 11.54 -17.97 2.98
CA SER A 71 11.15 -17.92 4.40
C SER A 71 10.83 -19.32 4.94
N ASP A 72 10.07 -20.11 4.17
CA ASP A 72 9.71 -21.47 4.56
C ASP A 72 10.95 -22.38 4.60
N ARG A 73 11.87 -22.26 3.64
CA ARG A 73 13.13 -23.02 3.61
C ARG A 73 14.10 -22.62 4.72
N MET A 74 14.21 -21.31 5.00
CA MET A 74 15.09 -20.79 6.04
C MET A 74 14.52 -20.97 7.44
N GLY A 75 13.22 -21.27 7.56
CA GLY A 75 12.52 -21.42 8.84
C GLY A 75 12.55 -20.14 9.70
N SER A 76 12.81 -18.96 9.11
CA SER A 76 12.97 -17.70 9.85
C SER A 76 12.45 -16.52 9.05
N LEU A 77 11.40 -15.92 9.57
CA LEU A 77 10.81 -14.68 9.06
C LEU A 77 11.79 -13.50 9.23
N ARG A 78 12.46 -13.45 10.35
CA ARG A 78 13.42 -12.40 10.70
C ARG A 78 14.62 -12.36 9.75
N LYS A 79 15.21 -13.51 9.42
CA LYS A 79 16.34 -13.59 8.49
C LYS A 79 15.95 -13.07 7.11
N VAL A 80 14.79 -13.48 6.60
CA VAL A 80 14.29 -13.00 5.30
C VAL A 80 14.05 -11.50 5.36
N LEU A 81 13.42 -10.98 6.42
CA LEU A 81 13.20 -9.54 6.56
C LEU A 81 14.53 -8.76 6.54
N ILE A 82 15.55 -9.22 7.27
CA ILE A 82 16.89 -8.60 7.26
C ILE A 82 17.46 -8.59 5.84
N THR A 83 17.37 -9.72 5.12
CA THR A 83 17.90 -9.83 3.75
C THR A 83 17.22 -8.87 2.79
N VAL A 84 15.88 -8.80 2.81
CA VAL A 84 15.14 -7.90 1.92
C VAL A 84 15.33 -6.43 2.29
N LEU A 85 15.45 -6.11 3.58
CA LEU A 85 15.75 -4.75 4.03
C LEU A 85 17.14 -4.30 3.57
N ILE A 86 18.17 -5.13 3.74
CA ILE A 86 19.55 -4.81 3.32
C ILE A 86 19.61 -4.71 1.79
N GLY A 87 19.17 -5.74 1.07
CA GLY A 87 19.23 -5.78 -0.39
C GLY A 87 18.45 -4.65 -1.04
N GLY A 88 17.23 -4.41 -0.57
CA GLY A 88 16.39 -3.36 -1.13
C GLY A 88 16.87 -1.95 -0.78
N SER A 89 17.37 -1.71 0.44
CA SER A 89 17.92 -0.41 0.83
C SER A 89 19.18 -0.09 0.03
N LEU A 90 20.07 -1.07 -0.14
CA LEU A 90 21.29 -0.91 -0.91
C LEU A 90 20.99 -0.62 -2.38
N MET A 91 20.18 -1.48 -3.03
CA MET A 91 19.83 -1.27 -4.43
C MET A 91 19.07 0.04 -4.65
N TYR A 92 18.17 0.41 -3.71
CA TYR A 92 17.46 1.68 -3.79
C TYR A 92 18.39 2.89 -3.66
N ALA A 93 19.35 2.85 -2.76
CA ALA A 93 20.35 3.91 -2.59
C ALA A 93 21.29 4.07 -3.82
N LEU A 94 21.42 3.03 -4.63
CA LEU A 94 22.23 3.07 -5.86
C LEU A 94 21.48 3.66 -7.08
N ILE A 95 20.16 3.86 -7.04
CA ILE A 95 19.39 4.44 -8.16
C ILE A 95 20.02 5.74 -8.71
N PRO A 96 20.45 6.71 -7.87
CA PRO A 96 21.04 7.95 -8.38
C PRO A 96 22.37 7.79 -9.10
N LEU A 97 23.04 6.64 -8.97
CA LEU A 97 24.30 6.34 -9.65
C LEU A 97 24.07 5.71 -11.05
N VAL A 98 22.85 5.23 -11.29
CA VAL A 98 22.47 4.70 -12.60
C VAL A 98 22.26 5.88 -13.56
N PRO A 99 22.91 5.90 -14.73
CA PRO A 99 22.68 6.96 -15.70
C PRO A 99 21.23 7.05 -16.13
N VAL A 100 20.67 8.26 -16.16
CA VAL A 100 19.31 8.51 -16.65
C VAL A 100 19.22 8.10 -18.12
N GLU A 101 20.24 8.46 -18.90
CA GLU A 101 20.39 8.05 -20.29
C GLU A 101 21.69 7.26 -20.47
N PHE A 102 21.57 6.09 -21.05
CA PHE A 102 22.68 5.26 -21.45
C PHE A 102 22.58 5.00 -22.95
N ARG A 103 23.58 5.49 -23.71
CA ARG A 103 23.59 5.44 -25.18
C ARG A 103 22.35 6.09 -25.82
N GLY A 104 21.86 7.20 -25.24
CA GLY A 104 20.70 7.92 -25.75
C GLY A 104 19.34 7.26 -25.39
N SER A 105 19.31 6.31 -24.45
CA SER A 105 18.09 5.63 -24.07
C SER A 105 17.96 5.51 -22.55
N PRO A 106 16.76 5.70 -21.97
CA PRO A 106 16.51 5.56 -20.54
C PRO A 106 16.35 4.09 -20.09
N VAL A 107 16.55 3.11 -20.98
CA VAL A 107 16.27 1.69 -20.76
C VAL A 107 16.99 1.13 -19.53
N LEU A 108 18.23 1.58 -19.27
CA LEU A 108 18.98 1.08 -18.11
C LEU A 108 18.26 1.39 -16.79
N LEU A 109 17.80 2.62 -16.60
CA LEU A 109 17.09 3.03 -15.40
C LEU A 109 15.69 2.40 -15.36
N MET A 110 15.01 2.26 -16.51
CA MET A 110 13.72 1.59 -16.63
C MET A 110 13.79 0.10 -16.28
N CYS A 111 14.91 -0.57 -16.45
CA CYS A 111 15.13 -1.97 -16.03
C CYS A 111 15.62 -2.07 -14.58
N TYR A 112 16.46 -1.10 -14.14
CA TYR A 112 17.04 -1.14 -12.80
C TYR A 112 15.97 -0.94 -11.70
N ILE A 113 15.03 0.00 -11.88
CA ILE A 113 13.98 0.26 -10.90
C ILE A 113 13.10 -0.98 -10.63
N PRO A 114 12.57 -1.70 -11.65
CA PRO A 114 11.92 -2.97 -11.43
C PRO A 114 12.79 -4.01 -10.72
N ALA A 115 14.09 -4.08 -11.04
CA ALA A 115 15.01 -4.99 -10.36
C ALA A 115 15.14 -4.68 -8.85
N VAL A 116 15.15 -3.40 -8.46
CA VAL A 116 15.09 -2.99 -7.04
C VAL A 116 13.84 -3.54 -6.35
N CYS A 117 12.71 -3.61 -7.07
CA CYS A 117 11.44 -4.10 -6.53
C CYS A 117 11.48 -5.58 -6.16
N PHE A 118 12.47 -6.36 -6.64
CA PHE A 118 12.66 -7.75 -6.20
C PHE A 118 12.92 -7.86 -4.69
N PHE A 119 13.53 -6.86 -4.07
CA PHE A 119 13.69 -6.79 -2.62
C PHE A 119 12.64 -5.87 -2.00
N ARG A 120 12.43 -4.69 -2.58
CA ARG A 120 11.63 -3.61 -2.00
C ARG A 120 10.17 -4.00 -1.81
N SER A 121 9.56 -4.73 -2.75
CA SER A 121 8.16 -5.15 -2.68
C SER A 121 7.87 -6.11 -1.51
N SER A 122 8.88 -6.83 -1.05
CA SER A 122 8.76 -7.77 0.06
C SER A 122 9.03 -7.14 1.44
N MET A 123 9.61 -5.95 1.52
CA MET A 123 9.95 -5.32 2.80
C MET A 123 8.72 -5.10 3.69
N SER A 124 7.70 -4.39 3.18
CA SER A 124 6.49 -4.06 3.96
C SER A 124 5.71 -5.29 4.38
N PRO A 125 5.37 -6.26 3.50
CA PRO A 125 4.67 -7.47 3.91
C PRO A 125 5.39 -8.27 4.99
N TYR A 126 6.73 -8.35 4.93
CA TYR A 126 7.50 -9.06 5.94
C TYR A 126 7.62 -8.31 7.26
N ALA A 127 7.78 -6.98 7.22
CA ALA A 127 7.78 -6.14 8.42
C ALA A 127 6.42 -6.21 9.14
N GLU A 128 5.32 -6.13 8.40
CA GLU A 128 3.96 -6.26 8.96
C GLU A 128 3.69 -7.67 9.49
N ASN A 129 4.14 -8.72 8.80
CA ASN A 129 3.99 -10.10 9.26
C ASN A 129 4.75 -10.34 10.58
N LEU A 130 5.99 -9.81 10.69
CA LEU A 130 6.76 -9.84 11.94
C LEU A 130 6.02 -9.13 13.07
N LEU A 131 5.46 -7.95 12.79
CA LEU A 131 4.68 -7.17 13.75
C LEU A 131 3.42 -7.93 14.21
N VAL A 132 2.60 -8.42 13.27
CA VAL A 132 1.35 -9.14 13.59
C VAL A 132 1.61 -10.37 14.44
N ARG A 133 2.60 -11.20 14.05
CA ARG A 133 2.89 -12.44 14.78
C ARG A 133 3.38 -12.16 16.19
N ASN A 134 4.32 -11.23 16.36
CA ASN A 134 4.81 -10.86 17.69
C ASN A 134 3.70 -10.22 18.54
N CYS A 135 2.84 -9.39 17.97
CA CYS A 135 1.69 -8.82 18.68
C CYS A 135 0.75 -9.92 19.20
N ASN A 136 0.46 -10.94 18.38
CA ASN A 136 -0.39 -12.05 18.78
C ASN A 136 0.25 -12.90 19.89
N GLU A 137 1.56 -13.21 19.78
CA GLU A 137 2.27 -14.01 20.77
C GLU A 137 2.46 -13.27 22.11
N LEU A 138 2.74 -11.97 22.05
CA LEU A 138 3.02 -11.15 23.24
C LEU A 138 1.78 -10.44 23.77
N ARG A 139 0.60 -10.65 23.16
CA ARG A 139 -0.68 -9.99 23.48
C ARG A 139 -0.58 -8.46 23.43
N LEU A 140 0.19 -7.93 22.47
CA LEU A 140 0.31 -6.49 22.23
C LEU A 140 -0.81 -5.99 21.31
N ASN A 141 -1.15 -4.71 21.41
CA ASN A 141 -2.15 -4.10 20.54
C ASN A 141 -1.55 -3.77 19.17
N PHE A 142 -1.83 -4.59 18.18
CA PHE A 142 -1.38 -4.39 16.79
C PHE A 142 -1.79 -3.03 16.23
N GLY A 143 -3.05 -2.61 16.47
CA GLY A 143 -3.57 -1.33 15.95
C GLY A 143 -2.75 -0.13 16.43
N VAL A 144 -2.38 -0.11 17.71
CA VAL A 144 -1.54 0.96 18.29
C VAL A 144 -0.14 0.95 17.67
N LEU A 145 0.51 -0.22 17.60
CA LEU A 145 1.86 -0.31 17.05
C LEU A 145 1.89 0.03 15.55
N ARG A 146 0.85 -0.36 14.80
CA ARG A 146 0.73 -0.04 13.37
C ARG A 146 0.45 1.45 13.13
N SER A 147 -0.38 2.10 13.95
CA SER A 147 -0.66 3.53 13.84
C SER A 147 0.57 4.41 14.11
N LEU A 148 1.50 3.96 14.97
CA LEU A 148 2.79 4.63 15.16
C LEU A 148 3.63 4.63 13.88
N GLY A 149 3.49 3.61 13.02
CA GLY A 149 4.10 3.60 11.69
C GLY A 149 3.58 4.73 10.80
N SER A 150 2.26 4.91 10.72
CA SER A 150 1.65 6.02 9.98
C SER A 150 2.03 7.39 10.55
N PHE A 151 2.10 7.51 11.87
CA PHE A 151 2.54 8.73 12.53
C PHE A 151 4.00 9.09 12.17
N LEU A 152 4.91 8.12 12.23
CA LEU A 152 6.31 8.33 11.85
C LEU A 152 6.48 8.57 10.35
N PHE A 153 5.65 7.95 9.50
CA PHE A 153 5.58 8.27 8.07
C PHE A 153 5.19 9.74 7.85
N THR A 154 4.18 10.23 8.57
CA THR A 154 3.77 11.64 8.50
C THR A 154 4.92 12.58 8.88
N ILE A 155 5.62 12.29 9.99
CA ILE A 155 6.79 13.08 10.42
C ILE A 155 7.88 13.05 9.34
N GLY A 156 8.22 11.86 8.82
CA GLY A 156 9.20 11.71 7.74
C GLY A 156 8.83 12.50 6.49
N SER A 157 7.54 12.48 6.11
CA SER A 157 7.03 13.22 4.96
C SER A 157 7.12 14.74 5.13
N LEU A 158 6.88 15.26 6.35
CA LEU A 158 7.06 16.68 6.65
C LEU A 158 8.53 17.08 6.67
N ILE A 159 9.38 16.24 7.26
CA ILE A 159 10.83 16.49 7.30
C ILE A 159 11.40 16.54 5.89
N ILE A 160 11.07 15.59 5.03
CA ILE A 160 11.58 15.61 3.65
C ILE A 160 11.05 16.80 2.87
N ALA A 161 9.79 17.18 3.03
CA ALA A 161 9.23 18.36 2.37
C ALA A 161 9.98 19.64 2.78
N ALA A 162 10.39 19.76 4.05
CA ALA A 162 11.17 20.90 4.54
C ALA A 162 12.64 20.87 4.10
N TRP A 163 13.26 19.69 4.02
CA TRP A 163 14.69 19.54 3.68
C TRP A 163 14.97 19.49 2.19
N LEU A 164 14.00 19.07 1.40
CA LEU A 164 14.19 18.80 -0.04
C LEU A 164 14.70 19.99 -0.85
N PRO A 165 14.29 21.27 -0.58
CA PRO A 165 14.83 22.41 -1.28
C PRO A 165 16.37 22.51 -1.19
N ASN A 166 16.93 22.13 -0.03
CA ASN A 166 18.39 22.16 0.21
C ASN A 166 19.07 20.83 -0.12
N LEU A 167 18.34 19.71 0.07
CA LEU A 167 18.87 18.35 -0.11
C LEU A 167 18.95 17.95 -1.59
N GLY A 168 17.95 18.35 -2.38
CA GLY A 168 17.75 17.90 -3.76
C GLY A 168 17.16 16.47 -3.83
N VAL A 169 16.30 16.23 -4.84
CA VAL A 169 15.55 14.97 -4.99
C VAL A 169 16.46 13.75 -5.11
N ARG A 170 17.61 13.90 -5.78
CA ARG A 170 18.60 12.83 -5.95
C ARG A 170 19.10 12.26 -4.61
N ASN A 171 19.28 13.11 -3.61
CA ASN A 171 19.84 12.72 -2.32
C ASN A 171 18.82 11.99 -1.42
N THR A 172 17.50 12.04 -1.76
CA THR A 172 16.47 11.32 -0.99
C THR A 172 16.70 9.81 -0.99
N PHE A 173 17.29 9.26 -2.06
CA PHE A 173 17.62 7.83 -2.13
C PHE A 173 18.65 7.40 -1.09
N TRP A 174 19.70 8.20 -0.91
CA TRP A 174 20.75 7.94 0.09
C TRP A 174 20.23 8.13 1.50
N VAL A 175 19.42 9.17 1.72
CA VAL A 175 18.78 9.44 3.01
C VAL A 175 17.81 8.30 3.38
N THR A 176 17.05 7.78 2.39
CA THR A 176 16.22 6.58 2.58
C THR A 176 17.07 5.39 3.03
N GLY A 177 18.20 5.13 2.34
CA GLY A 177 19.11 4.04 2.71
C GLY A 177 19.68 4.21 4.12
N LEU A 178 20.06 5.44 4.49
CA LEU A 178 20.59 5.76 5.83
C LEU A 178 19.54 5.47 6.93
N PHE A 179 18.33 5.98 6.78
CA PHE A 179 17.26 5.74 7.78
C PHE A 179 16.80 4.29 7.83
N MET A 180 16.91 3.53 6.73
CA MET A 180 16.64 2.09 6.71
C MET A 180 17.62 1.27 7.55
N LEU A 181 18.78 1.82 7.92
CA LEU A 181 19.69 1.15 8.86
C LEU A 181 19.03 0.93 10.24
N ILE A 182 18.14 1.83 10.66
CA ILE A 182 17.47 1.70 11.97
C ILE A 182 16.58 0.46 12.02
N PRO A 183 15.60 0.25 11.11
CA PRO A 183 14.79 -0.97 11.12
C PRO A 183 15.63 -2.23 10.84
N ILE A 184 16.71 -2.16 10.05
CA ILE A 184 17.63 -3.28 9.87
C ILE A 184 18.24 -3.68 11.22
N ILE A 185 18.86 -2.72 11.93
CA ILE A 185 19.49 -2.96 13.25
C ILE A 185 18.45 -3.46 14.26
N MET A 186 17.26 -2.82 14.32
CA MET A 186 16.20 -3.22 15.24
C MET A 186 15.69 -4.64 14.95
N THR A 187 15.66 -5.07 13.68
CA THR A 187 15.23 -6.42 13.31
C THR A 187 16.17 -7.50 13.87
N PHE A 188 17.46 -7.23 14.05
CA PHE A 188 18.36 -8.18 14.72
C PHE A 188 17.98 -8.45 16.18
N PHE A 189 17.35 -7.48 16.85
CA PHE A 189 16.89 -7.60 18.24
C PHE A 189 15.43 -8.06 18.34
N ALA A 190 14.70 -8.13 17.23
CA ALA A 190 13.33 -8.59 17.22
C ALA A 190 13.27 -10.10 17.51
N ARG A 191 12.28 -10.50 18.30
CA ARG A 191 12.01 -11.91 18.57
C ARG A 191 11.59 -12.60 17.27
N GLU A 192 12.17 -13.77 17.01
CA GLU A 192 11.69 -14.66 15.96
C GLU A 192 10.33 -15.23 16.39
N PRO A 193 9.24 -14.97 15.65
CA PRO A 193 7.95 -15.57 15.98
C PRO A 193 7.99 -17.08 15.77
N ALA A 194 7.17 -17.81 16.54
CA ALA A 194 7.08 -19.25 16.40
C ALA A 194 6.86 -19.68 14.94
N ALA A 195 7.55 -20.71 14.51
CA ALA A 195 7.39 -21.23 13.15
C ALA A 195 5.92 -21.58 12.90
N ARG A 196 5.40 -21.27 11.72
CA ARG A 196 4.08 -21.81 11.34
C ARG A 196 4.16 -23.33 11.44
N VAL A 197 3.29 -23.91 12.27
CA VAL A 197 3.10 -25.36 12.25
C VAL A 197 2.71 -25.71 10.81
N PRO A 198 3.52 -26.52 10.09
CA PRO A 198 3.14 -26.94 8.75
C PRO A 198 1.76 -27.58 8.86
N ALA A 199 0.84 -27.21 7.98
CA ALA A 199 -0.41 -27.96 7.87
C ALA A 199 -0.04 -29.44 7.74
N LYS A 200 -0.65 -30.30 8.59
CA LYS A 200 -0.34 -31.72 8.63
C LYS A 200 -0.28 -32.26 7.19
N LYS A 201 0.88 -32.80 6.79
CA LYS A 201 1.03 -33.54 5.53
C LYS A 201 0.00 -34.67 5.56
N GLY A 202 -1.11 -34.51 4.86
CA GLY A 202 -2.17 -35.53 4.82
C GLY A 202 -3.57 -34.97 4.68
N GLU A 203 -3.87 -33.78 5.18
CA GLU A 203 -5.10 -33.08 4.76
C GLU A 203 -4.86 -32.48 3.36
N LYS A 204 -5.06 -33.27 2.32
CA LYS A 204 -5.53 -32.76 1.03
C LYS A 204 -6.93 -32.19 1.31
N ARG A 205 -7.01 -31.00 1.95
CA ARG A 205 -8.20 -30.19 1.82
C ARG A 205 -8.33 -29.99 0.32
N SER A 206 -9.26 -30.69 -0.28
CA SER A 206 -9.70 -30.35 -1.63
C SER A 206 -10.12 -28.88 -1.53
N MET A 207 -9.22 -27.99 -1.91
CA MET A 207 -9.53 -26.57 -1.99
C MET A 207 -10.51 -26.43 -3.15
N ASN A 208 -11.79 -26.63 -2.85
CA ASN A 208 -12.84 -26.42 -3.83
C ASN A 208 -12.99 -24.91 -4.03
N LEU A 209 -12.00 -24.33 -4.72
CA LEU A 209 -12.00 -22.89 -5.04
C LEU A 209 -13.27 -22.48 -5.81
N GLY A 210 -13.93 -23.44 -6.47
CA GLY A 210 -15.21 -23.23 -7.13
C GLY A 210 -16.32 -22.73 -6.18
N GLU A 211 -16.21 -23.03 -4.88
CA GLU A 211 -17.16 -22.52 -3.87
C GLU A 211 -17.03 -21.00 -3.70
N LEU A 212 -15.81 -20.44 -3.74
CA LEU A 212 -15.59 -18.99 -3.70
C LEU A 212 -16.19 -18.30 -4.93
N PHE A 213 -15.98 -18.87 -6.11
CA PHE A 213 -16.48 -18.29 -7.37
C PHE A 213 -18.01 -18.44 -7.55
N LYS A 214 -18.64 -19.37 -6.85
CA LYS A 214 -20.12 -19.48 -6.78
C LYS A 214 -20.74 -18.40 -5.86
N ASN A 215 -19.96 -17.81 -4.94
CA ASN A 215 -20.44 -16.75 -4.08
C ASN A 215 -20.57 -15.43 -4.85
N LYS A 216 -21.78 -15.10 -5.31
CA LYS A 216 -22.07 -13.87 -6.07
C LYS A 216 -21.59 -12.59 -5.35
N ALA A 217 -21.72 -12.52 -4.03
CA ALA A 217 -21.29 -11.35 -3.27
C ALA A 217 -19.76 -11.21 -3.26
N TYR A 218 -19.02 -12.32 -3.18
CA TYR A 218 -17.56 -12.32 -3.28
C TYR A 218 -17.10 -11.93 -4.69
N MET A 219 -17.72 -12.46 -5.73
CA MET A 219 -17.41 -12.11 -7.12
C MET A 219 -17.68 -10.63 -7.42
N ALA A 220 -18.78 -10.08 -6.92
CA ALA A 220 -19.07 -8.66 -7.06
C ALA A 220 -18.07 -7.78 -6.30
N PHE A 221 -17.60 -8.25 -5.13
CA PHE A 221 -16.53 -7.55 -4.39
C PHE A 221 -15.18 -7.63 -5.12
N LEU A 222 -14.86 -8.75 -5.77
CA LEU A 222 -13.69 -8.83 -6.66
C LEU A 222 -13.82 -7.87 -7.83
N GLY A 223 -14.98 -7.80 -8.49
CA GLY A 223 -15.23 -6.85 -9.57
C GLY A 223 -15.09 -5.39 -9.14
N PHE A 224 -15.66 -5.04 -7.99
CA PHE A 224 -15.45 -3.75 -7.32
C PHE A 224 -13.95 -3.48 -7.12
N GLY A 225 -13.26 -4.41 -6.45
CA GLY A 225 -11.85 -4.27 -6.10
C GLY A 225 -10.96 -4.12 -7.33
N PHE A 226 -11.27 -4.82 -8.42
CA PHE A 226 -10.51 -4.72 -9.66
C PHE A 226 -10.55 -3.30 -10.24
N ILE A 227 -11.73 -2.71 -10.38
CA ILE A 227 -11.90 -1.34 -10.88
C ILE A 227 -11.32 -0.33 -9.88
N PHE A 228 -11.57 -0.53 -8.59
CA PHE A 228 -11.08 0.31 -7.51
C PHE A 228 -9.54 0.38 -7.50
N TYR A 229 -8.84 -0.76 -7.60
CA TYR A 229 -7.37 -0.77 -7.60
C TYR A 229 -6.74 -0.24 -8.89
N ILE A 230 -7.43 -0.33 -10.03
CA ILE A 230 -7.04 0.41 -11.25
C ILE A 230 -7.08 1.91 -10.95
N ALA A 231 -8.17 2.42 -10.37
CA ALA A 231 -8.31 3.83 -10.02
C ALA A 231 -7.26 4.28 -8.99
N VAL A 232 -7.01 3.50 -7.94
CA VAL A 232 -5.98 3.78 -6.92
C VAL A 232 -4.57 3.84 -7.53
N ALA A 233 -4.24 2.93 -8.45
CA ALA A 233 -2.94 2.94 -9.13
C ALA A 233 -2.78 4.19 -10.02
N CYS A 234 -3.83 4.57 -10.73
CA CYS A 234 -3.88 5.79 -11.53
C CYS A 234 -3.75 7.04 -10.67
N GLU A 235 -4.49 7.10 -9.56
CA GLU A 235 -4.50 8.28 -8.70
C GLU A 235 -3.14 8.53 -8.05
N GLY A 236 -2.59 7.51 -7.38
CA GLY A 236 -1.40 7.70 -6.53
C GLY A 236 -0.11 7.90 -7.31
N ASN A 237 0.08 7.15 -8.41
CA ASN A 237 1.36 7.11 -9.11
C ASN A 237 1.60 8.33 -10.02
N PHE A 238 0.53 9.01 -10.47
CA PHE A 238 0.65 10.16 -11.37
C PHE A 238 0.47 11.51 -10.66
N LEU A 239 0.28 11.52 -9.34
CA LEU A 239 0.09 12.75 -8.57
C LEU A 239 1.25 13.76 -8.69
N PRO A 240 2.55 13.36 -8.68
CA PRO A 240 3.64 14.31 -8.94
C PRO A 240 3.57 14.96 -10.33
N TYR A 241 3.13 14.21 -11.34
CA TYR A 241 2.93 14.74 -12.70
C TYR A 241 1.76 15.73 -12.75
N TYR A 242 0.68 15.46 -12.02
CA TYR A 242 -0.42 16.39 -11.84
C TYR A 242 0.06 17.68 -11.18
N MET A 243 0.81 17.62 -10.08
CA MET A 243 1.37 18.78 -9.38
C MET A 243 2.14 19.69 -10.36
N ALA A 244 3.04 19.11 -11.14
CA ALA A 244 3.80 19.86 -12.12
C ALA A 244 2.91 20.50 -13.19
N SER A 245 1.86 19.81 -13.66
CA SER A 245 0.95 20.33 -14.69
C SER A 245 0.15 21.57 -14.26
N ILE A 246 -0.08 21.73 -12.96
CA ILE A 246 -0.77 22.90 -12.37
C ILE A 246 0.22 23.94 -11.79
N GLY A 247 1.53 23.77 -12.04
CA GLY A 247 2.57 24.69 -11.58
C GLY A 247 2.90 24.60 -10.09
N VAL A 248 2.48 23.53 -9.39
CA VAL A 248 2.85 23.27 -8.00
C VAL A 248 4.19 22.53 -8.00
N ASP A 249 5.16 23.05 -7.23
CA ASP A 249 6.47 22.40 -7.11
C ASP A 249 6.32 20.98 -6.54
N SER A 250 6.70 19.98 -7.32
CA SER A 250 6.65 18.58 -6.93
C SER A 250 7.52 18.26 -5.69
N LYS A 251 8.44 19.17 -5.32
CA LYS A 251 9.16 19.07 -4.04
C LYS A 251 8.23 19.14 -2.84
N GLN A 252 7.08 19.78 -2.97
CA GLN A 252 6.06 19.87 -1.91
C GLN A 252 5.20 18.60 -1.77
N TYR A 253 5.48 17.58 -2.57
CA TYR A 253 4.76 16.29 -2.54
C TYR A 253 4.70 15.65 -1.14
N GLY A 254 5.76 15.82 -0.32
CA GLY A 254 5.78 15.32 1.06
C GLY A 254 4.70 15.93 1.96
N ILE A 255 4.27 17.17 1.71
CA ILE A 255 3.16 17.80 2.46
C ILE A 255 1.86 17.05 2.16
N ILE A 256 1.63 16.71 0.88
CA ILE A 256 0.45 15.93 0.47
C ILE A 256 0.47 14.53 1.09
N LEU A 257 1.62 13.86 1.07
CA LEU A 257 1.77 12.53 1.68
C LEU A 257 1.51 12.57 3.19
N ALA A 258 2.06 13.58 3.89
CA ALA A 258 1.84 13.78 5.32
C ALA A 258 0.35 14.00 5.65
N LEU A 259 -0.31 14.84 4.86
CA LEU A 259 -1.73 15.14 5.02
C LEU A 259 -2.59 13.87 4.83
N ARG A 260 -2.35 13.12 3.76
CA ARG A 260 -3.07 11.86 3.48
C ARG A 260 -2.88 10.86 4.62
N ALA A 261 -1.66 10.65 5.07
CA ALA A 261 -1.36 9.73 6.17
C ALA A 261 -2.00 10.19 7.50
N THR A 262 -2.02 11.50 7.77
CA THR A 262 -2.68 12.07 8.97
C THR A 262 -4.19 11.81 8.93
N MET A 263 -4.83 11.99 7.78
CA MET A 263 -6.28 11.78 7.63
C MET A 263 -6.67 10.28 7.71
N GLU A 264 -5.76 9.37 7.44
CA GLU A 264 -5.97 7.92 7.56
C GLU A 264 -6.05 7.48 9.03
N ILE A 265 -5.24 8.08 9.91
CA ILE A 265 -5.06 7.65 11.31
C ILE A 265 -6.37 7.55 12.09
N PRO A 266 -7.28 8.54 12.09
CA PRO A 266 -8.52 8.47 12.86
C PRO A 266 -9.38 7.26 12.51
N PHE A 267 -9.48 6.91 11.22
CA PHE A 267 -10.27 5.77 10.79
C PHE A 267 -9.66 4.43 11.19
N LEU A 268 -8.34 4.30 11.17
CA LEU A 268 -7.65 3.11 11.66
C LEU A 268 -7.84 2.93 13.18
N LEU A 269 -7.73 4.01 13.96
CA LEU A 269 -7.89 3.97 15.42
C LEU A 269 -9.35 3.68 15.83
N PHE A 270 -10.31 4.29 15.15
CA PHE A 270 -11.72 4.18 15.50
C PHE A 270 -12.47 3.10 14.71
N MET A 271 -11.79 2.29 13.90
CA MET A 271 -12.42 1.29 13.04
C MET A 271 -13.32 0.32 13.80
N ILE A 272 -12.92 -0.12 15.00
CA ILE A 272 -13.73 -1.01 15.84
C ILE A 272 -15.08 -0.36 16.21
N ARG A 273 -15.07 0.94 16.57
CA ARG A 273 -16.30 1.70 16.89
C ARG A 273 -17.15 1.92 15.65
N LEU A 274 -16.50 2.20 14.53
CA LEU A 274 -17.16 2.48 13.25
C LEU A 274 -17.89 1.22 12.73
N ARG A 275 -17.26 0.05 12.83
CA ARG A 275 -17.87 -1.25 12.48
C ARG A 275 -19.06 -1.64 13.35
N ARG A 276 -19.14 -1.16 14.58
CA ARG A 276 -20.33 -1.36 15.45
C ARG A 276 -21.53 -0.53 14.99
N ARG A 277 -21.29 0.60 14.32
CA ARG A 277 -22.33 1.55 13.91
C ARG A 277 -22.71 1.42 12.43
N PHE A 278 -21.76 1.03 11.59
CA PHE A 278 -21.94 0.92 10.14
C PHE A 278 -21.50 -0.45 9.62
N PRO A 279 -22.28 -1.08 8.73
CA PRO A 279 -21.88 -2.33 8.09
C PRO A 279 -20.65 -2.09 7.18
N LEU A 280 -19.78 -3.12 7.07
CA LEU A 280 -18.55 -3.01 6.27
C LEU A 280 -18.79 -2.54 4.83
N ARG A 281 -19.93 -2.93 4.25
CA ARG A 281 -20.33 -2.51 2.88
C ARG A 281 -20.44 -0.99 2.74
N VAL A 282 -21.03 -0.32 3.73
CA VAL A 282 -21.17 1.14 3.72
C VAL A 282 -19.81 1.82 3.85
N LEU A 283 -18.91 1.26 4.68
CA LEU A 283 -17.56 1.80 4.85
C LEU A 283 -16.74 1.67 3.54
N ILE A 284 -16.86 0.53 2.85
CA ILE A 284 -16.21 0.28 1.56
C ILE A 284 -16.75 1.21 0.47
N LEU A 285 -18.07 1.39 0.38
CA LEU A 285 -18.67 2.35 -0.54
C LEU A 285 -18.22 3.78 -0.23
N GLY A 286 -18.25 4.15 1.05
CA GLY A 286 -17.77 5.45 1.51
C GLY A 286 -16.32 5.71 1.12
N SER A 287 -15.45 4.70 1.19
CA SER A 287 -14.05 4.84 0.78
C SER A 287 -13.92 5.18 -0.70
N SER A 288 -14.64 4.46 -1.58
CA SER A 288 -14.61 4.71 -3.02
C SER A 288 -15.17 6.09 -3.39
N LEU A 289 -16.25 6.50 -2.74
CA LEU A 289 -16.85 7.82 -2.98
C LEU A 289 -15.95 8.96 -2.51
N LEU A 290 -15.30 8.83 -1.35
CA LEU A 290 -14.35 9.85 -0.86
C LEU A 290 -13.16 10.03 -1.81
N MET A 291 -12.57 8.91 -2.29
CA MET A 291 -11.49 8.98 -3.30
C MET A 291 -11.99 9.54 -4.65
N GLY A 292 -13.22 9.23 -5.02
CA GLY A 292 -13.86 9.84 -6.21
C GLY A 292 -14.02 11.35 -6.07
N ILE A 293 -14.44 11.85 -4.89
CA ILE A 293 -14.55 13.28 -4.58
C ILE A 293 -13.18 13.96 -4.69
N GLU A 294 -12.12 13.35 -4.17
CA GLU A 294 -10.76 13.85 -4.36
C GLU A 294 -10.46 14.08 -5.84
N CYS A 295 -10.64 13.02 -6.65
CA CYS A 295 -10.32 13.09 -8.08
C CYS A 295 -11.16 14.11 -8.84
N ILE A 296 -12.45 14.29 -8.48
CA ILE A 296 -13.29 15.37 -9.01
C ILE A 296 -12.70 16.73 -8.64
N GLY A 297 -12.33 16.91 -7.39
CA GLY A 297 -11.74 18.14 -6.90
C GLY A 297 -10.42 18.49 -7.58
N LEU A 298 -9.55 17.49 -7.77
CA LEU A 298 -8.30 17.65 -8.53
C LEU A 298 -8.59 17.99 -9.99
N GLY A 299 -9.54 17.34 -10.64
CA GLY A 299 -9.86 17.58 -12.05
C GLY A 299 -10.50 18.94 -12.32
N LEU A 300 -11.35 19.44 -11.42
CA LEU A 300 -12.14 20.65 -11.66
C LEU A 300 -11.61 21.90 -10.94
N LEU A 301 -11.16 21.77 -9.68
CA LEU A 301 -11.02 22.90 -8.76
C LEU A 301 -9.58 23.15 -8.30
N ALA A 302 -8.72 22.13 -8.28
CA ALA A 302 -7.37 22.28 -7.76
C ALA A 302 -6.46 22.97 -8.78
N ASN A 303 -6.03 24.20 -8.43
CA ASN A 303 -5.11 25.01 -9.23
C ASN A 303 -3.93 25.55 -8.40
N SER A 304 -3.83 25.16 -7.15
CA SER A 304 -2.79 25.58 -6.21
C SER A 304 -2.57 24.52 -5.13
N LEU A 305 -1.45 24.60 -4.41
CA LEU A 305 -1.18 23.68 -3.34
C LEU A 305 -2.28 23.63 -2.26
N PRO A 306 -2.80 24.76 -1.75
CA PRO A 306 -3.87 24.71 -0.74
C PRO A 306 -5.16 24.04 -1.22
N THR A 307 -5.58 24.31 -2.47
CA THR A 307 -6.77 23.66 -3.04
C THR A 307 -6.53 22.18 -3.28
N MET A 308 -5.33 21.79 -3.71
CA MET A 308 -4.93 20.40 -3.82
C MET A 308 -4.92 19.69 -2.45
N MET A 309 -4.37 20.33 -1.41
CA MET A 309 -4.37 19.79 -0.05
C MET A 309 -5.79 19.51 0.44
N LEU A 310 -6.74 20.45 0.21
CA LEU A 310 -8.14 20.28 0.60
C LEU A 310 -8.73 18.98 0.03
N PHE A 311 -8.51 18.71 -1.27
CA PHE A 311 -9.06 17.52 -1.90
C PHE A 311 -8.27 16.25 -1.54
N CYS A 312 -6.96 16.29 -1.43
CA CYS A 312 -6.13 15.15 -1.02
C CYS A 312 -6.44 14.61 0.39
N MET A 313 -7.11 15.39 1.25
CA MET A 313 -7.63 14.89 2.54
C MET A 313 -8.63 13.76 2.33
N PHE A 314 -9.45 13.82 1.29
CA PHE A 314 -10.47 12.79 1.01
C PHE A 314 -9.86 11.44 0.66
N PHE A 315 -8.67 11.42 0.02
CA PHE A 315 -7.93 10.18 -0.18
C PHE A 315 -7.53 9.52 1.13
N GLY A 316 -6.93 10.28 2.05
CA GLY A 316 -6.53 9.74 3.35
C GLY A 316 -7.72 9.16 4.13
N LEU A 317 -8.84 9.89 4.17
CA LEU A 317 -10.08 9.43 4.79
C LEU A 317 -10.59 8.15 4.11
N GLY A 318 -10.67 8.13 2.78
CA GLY A 318 -11.11 6.97 1.99
C GLY A 318 -10.19 5.75 2.17
N ASN A 319 -8.87 5.96 2.15
CA ASN A 319 -7.87 4.89 2.31
C ASN A 319 -7.94 4.25 3.71
N GLY A 320 -8.09 5.07 4.76
CA GLY A 320 -8.28 4.57 6.12
C GLY A 320 -9.53 3.69 6.28
N LEU A 321 -10.64 4.10 5.67
CA LEU A 321 -11.87 3.30 5.62
C LEU A 321 -11.65 1.99 4.87
N PHE A 322 -11.00 2.03 3.72
CA PHE A 322 -10.77 0.85 2.89
C PHE A 322 -9.86 -0.17 3.57
N ILE A 323 -8.70 0.24 4.06
CA ILE A 323 -7.75 -0.64 4.76
C ILE A 323 -8.42 -1.31 5.95
N GLY A 324 -9.18 -0.56 6.75
CA GLY A 324 -9.83 -1.08 7.95
C GLY A 324 -11.02 -2.02 7.68
N SER A 325 -11.63 -1.95 6.48
CA SER A 325 -12.84 -2.70 6.16
C SER A 325 -12.66 -3.84 5.17
N SER A 326 -11.78 -3.70 4.16
CA SER A 326 -11.66 -4.63 3.03
C SER A 326 -11.30 -6.06 3.44
N LEU A 327 -10.26 -6.23 4.26
CA LEU A 327 -9.83 -7.56 4.74
C LEU A 327 -10.94 -8.26 5.54
N ASN A 328 -11.58 -7.52 6.42
CA ASN A 328 -12.68 -8.05 7.23
C ASN A 328 -13.87 -8.48 6.36
N TYR A 329 -14.15 -7.71 5.30
CA TYR A 329 -15.23 -8.02 4.38
C TYR A 329 -14.94 -9.26 3.54
N VAL A 330 -13.69 -9.44 3.06
CA VAL A 330 -13.26 -10.71 2.43
C VAL A 330 -13.53 -11.89 3.36
N TYR A 331 -13.19 -11.76 4.66
CA TYR A 331 -13.37 -12.84 5.63
C TYR A 331 -14.83 -13.11 6.00
N GLU A 332 -15.72 -12.11 5.90
CA GLU A 332 -17.16 -12.30 6.05
C GLU A 332 -17.78 -13.05 4.88
N LEU A 333 -17.26 -12.84 3.66
CA LEU A 333 -17.78 -13.46 2.44
C LEU A 333 -17.24 -14.88 2.24
N ALA A 334 -16.05 -15.18 2.75
CA ALA A 334 -15.38 -16.45 2.52
C ALA A 334 -15.80 -17.52 3.56
N PRO A 335 -16.03 -18.78 3.14
CA PRO A 335 -16.15 -19.91 4.04
C PRO A 335 -14.94 -19.99 4.99
N SER A 336 -15.15 -20.48 6.20
CA SER A 336 -14.13 -20.49 7.26
C SER A 336 -12.81 -21.17 6.83
N HIS A 337 -12.90 -22.22 6.02
CA HIS A 337 -11.74 -22.99 5.49
C HIS A 337 -11.07 -22.36 4.27
N LEU A 338 -11.70 -21.36 3.61
CA LEU A 338 -11.19 -20.69 2.39
C LEU A 338 -10.77 -19.22 2.62
N LYS A 339 -10.82 -18.69 3.86
CA LYS A 339 -10.50 -17.28 4.15
C LYS A 339 -9.14 -16.85 3.62
N ALA A 340 -8.11 -17.68 3.83
CA ALA A 340 -6.75 -17.39 3.35
C ALA A 340 -6.68 -17.39 1.81
N SER A 341 -7.37 -18.32 1.15
CA SER A 341 -7.44 -18.38 -0.31
C SER A 341 -8.20 -17.19 -0.89
N ALA A 342 -9.31 -16.80 -0.27
CA ALA A 342 -10.08 -15.62 -0.68
C ALA A 342 -9.24 -14.34 -0.57
N GLN A 343 -8.47 -14.18 0.51
CA GLN A 343 -7.57 -13.05 0.65
C GLN A 343 -6.44 -13.07 -0.39
N ALA A 344 -5.86 -14.24 -0.66
CA ALA A 344 -4.82 -14.38 -1.68
C ALA A 344 -5.34 -14.01 -3.08
N PHE A 345 -6.55 -14.45 -3.44
CA PHE A 345 -7.20 -14.07 -4.70
C PHE A 345 -7.46 -12.57 -4.78
N PHE A 346 -7.98 -11.97 -3.71
CA PHE A 346 -8.20 -10.53 -3.66
C PHE A 346 -6.90 -9.75 -3.86
N THR A 347 -5.81 -10.16 -3.18
CA THR A 347 -4.49 -9.54 -3.33
C THR A 347 -3.90 -9.73 -4.73
N SER A 348 -4.03 -10.93 -5.30
CA SER A 348 -3.55 -11.21 -6.67
C SER A 348 -4.30 -10.37 -7.70
N MET A 349 -5.62 -10.27 -7.56
CA MET A 349 -6.46 -9.44 -8.41
C MET A 349 -6.08 -7.96 -8.30
N SER A 350 -5.84 -7.45 -7.08
CA SER A 350 -5.43 -6.06 -6.88
C SER A 350 -4.07 -5.76 -7.52
N SER A 351 -3.16 -6.74 -7.51
CA SER A 351 -1.85 -6.61 -8.18
C SER A 351 -2.00 -6.52 -9.70
N VAL A 352 -2.85 -7.37 -10.30
CA VAL A 352 -3.15 -7.32 -11.75
C VAL A 352 -3.82 -5.99 -12.11
N ALA A 353 -4.78 -5.55 -11.32
CA ALA A 353 -5.43 -4.25 -11.49
C ALA A 353 -4.41 -3.09 -11.43
N GLY A 354 -3.48 -3.15 -10.49
CA GLY A 354 -2.38 -2.19 -10.37
C GLY A 354 -1.48 -2.14 -11.61
N ILE A 355 -1.14 -3.30 -12.20
CA ILE A 355 -0.36 -3.37 -13.45
C ILE A 355 -1.12 -2.67 -14.58
N LEU A 356 -2.39 -2.99 -14.76
CA LEU A 356 -3.22 -2.38 -15.81
C LEU A 356 -3.41 -0.89 -15.59
N GLY A 357 -3.67 -0.47 -14.34
CA GLY A 357 -3.80 0.95 -13.96
C GLY A 357 -2.53 1.75 -14.25
N ASN A 358 -1.36 1.18 -13.97
CA ASN A 358 -0.08 1.82 -14.28
C ASN A 358 0.16 1.95 -15.78
N LEU A 359 -0.03 0.87 -16.55
CA LEU A 359 0.20 0.89 -18.01
C LEU A 359 -0.79 1.81 -18.72
N ALA A 360 -2.08 1.58 -18.51
CA ALA A 360 -3.12 2.38 -19.16
C ALA A 360 -3.12 3.82 -18.62
N GLY A 361 -2.93 3.99 -17.30
CA GLY A 361 -2.95 5.29 -16.65
C GLY A 361 -1.89 6.24 -17.20
N GLY A 362 -0.65 5.78 -17.40
CA GLY A 362 0.41 6.60 -17.96
C GLY A 362 0.10 7.07 -19.38
N ALA A 363 -0.34 6.15 -20.25
CA ALA A 363 -0.69 6.48 -21.63
C ALA A 363 -1.91 7.43 -21.71
N VAL A 364 -2.92 7.20 -20.89
CA VAL A 364 -4.11 8.07 -20.82
C VAL A 364 -3.75 9.45 -20.27
N PHE A 365 -2.90 9.53 -19.23
CA PHE A 365 -2.46 10.81 -18.67
C PHE A 365 -1.77 11.69 -19.73
N ASP A 366 -0.85 11.11 -20.51
CA ASP A 366 -0.14 11.85 -21.57
C ASP A 366 -1.08 12.24 -22.73
N ALA A 367 -2.12 11.41 -23.02
CA ALA A 367 -3.04 11.64 -24.13
C ALA A 367 -4.11 12.71 -23.86
N ILE A 368 -4.72 12.73 -22.65
CA ILE A 368 -5.87 13.59 -22.34
C ILE A 368 -5.54 14.72 -21.36
N GLY A 369 -4.32 14.75 -20.84
CA GLY A 369 -3.86 15.75 -19.88
C GLY A 369 -4.34 15.51 -18.45
N ALA A 370 -3.66 16.13 -17.50
CA ALA A 370 -3.77 15.84 -16.07
C ALA A 370 -5.18 16.01 -15.48
N LYS A 371 -5.86 17.13 -15.78
CA LYS A 371 -7.21 17.42 -15.23
C LYS A 371 -8.25 16.42 -15.73
N THR A 372 -8.30 16.20 -17.04
CA THR A 372 -9.23 15.22 -17.65
C THR A 372 -8.94 13.81 -17.17
N PHE A 373 -7.66 13.47 -16.98
CA PHE A 373 -7.24 12.20 -16.41
C PHE A 373 -7.84 11.97 -15.01
N TYR A 374 -7.74 12.94 -14.08
CA TYR A 374 -8.32 12.79 -12.75
C TYR A 374 -9.85 12.71 -12.75
N LEU A 375 -10.53 13.37 -13.69
CA LEU A 375 -11.98 13.20 -13.90
C LEU A 375 -12.29 11.77 -14.38
N THR A 376 -11.48 11.21 -15.27
CA THR A 376 -11.64 9.81 -15.72
C THR A 376 -11.41 8.83 -14.56
N VAL A 377 -10.40 9.08 -13.71
CA VAL A 377 -10.14 8.27 -12.51
C VAL A 377 -11.32 8.37 -11.53
N SER A 378 -11.93 9.54 -11.37
CA SER A 378 -13.12 9.67 -10.52
C SER A 378 -14.28 8.83 -11.03
N ALA A 379 -14.47 8.79 -12.35
CA ALA A 379 -15.50 7.94 -12.97
C ALA A 379 -15.25 6.44 -12.68
N LEU A 380 -13.98 6.00 -12.63
CA LEU A 380 -13.64 4.62 -12.23
C LEU A 380 -14.01 4.35 -10.77
N PHE A 381 -13.77 5.29 -9.84
CA PHE A 381 -14.20 5.14 -8.45
C PHE A 381 -15.73 5.05 -8.33
N VAL A 382 -16.47 5.91 -9.04
CA VAL A 382 -17.94 5.87 -9.07
C VAL A 382 -18.45 4.56 -9.70
N LEU A 383 -17.82 4.11 -10.80
CA LEU A 383 -18.16 2.84 -11.45
C LEU A 383 -17.92 1.65 -10.50
N SER A 384 -16.80 1.65 -9.78
CA SER A 384 -16.52 0.60 -8.80
C SER A 384 -17.59 0.55 -7.71
N ALA A 385 -17.99 1.71 -7.17
CA ALA A 385 -19.08 1.80 -6.20
C ALA A 385 -20.41 1.31 -6.80
N GLY A 386 -20.70 1.64 -8.06
CA GLY A 386 -21.89 1.16 -8.78
C GLY A 386 -21.92 -0.36 -8.92
N VAL A 387 -20.83 -0.97 -9.35
CA VAL A 387 -20.68 -2.44 -9.45
C VAL A 387 -20.93 -3.09 -8.09
N PHE A 388 -20.42 -2.49 -7.01
CA PHE A 388 -20.61 -3.01 -5.67
C PHE A 388 -22.07 -2.88 -5.20
N LEU A 389 -22.75 -1.78 -5.50
CA LEU A 389 -24.16 -1.56 -5.17
C LEU A 389 -25.10 -2.57 -5.87
N LEU A 390 -24.80 -2.93 -7.12
CA LEU A 390 -25.59 -3.92 -7.85
C LEU A 390 -25.58 -5.29 -7.15
N SER A 391 -24.50 -5.61 -6.41
CA SER A 391 -24.44 -6.86 -5.65
C SER A 391 -25.43 -6.94 -4.48
N PHE A 392 -25.98 -5.80 -4.02
CA PHE A 392 -26.92 -5.76 -2.90
C PHE A 392 -28.36 -6.09 -3.32
N LYS A 393 -28.72 -5.76 -4.57
CA LYS A 393 -30.09 -6.03 -5.10
C LYS A 393 -30.38 -7.54 -5.17
N GLY A 394 -29.37 -8.36 -5.48
CA GLY A 394 -29.54 -9.82 -5.58
C GLY A 394 -29.82 -10.55 -4.23
N LYS A 395 -29.69 -9.88 -3.07
CA LYS A 395 -30.02 -10.48 -1.77
C LYS A 395 -31.44 -10.18 -1.30
N ARG A 396 -32.10 -9.15 -1.85
CA ARG A 396 -33.52 -8.88 -1.52
C ARG A 396 -34.50 -9.84 -2.19
N GLU A 397 -34.18 -10.36 -3.38
CA GLU A 397 -35.03 -11.33 -4.10
C GLU A 397 -35.00 -12.74 -3.48
N ASN A 398 -33.97 -13.10 -2.70
CA ASN A 398 -33.88 -14.42 -2.06
C ASN A 398 -34.30 -14.43 -0.57
N ALA A 399 -34.81 -13.33 -0.05
CA ALA A 399 -35.25 -13.21 1.34
C ALA A 399 -36.77 -13.20 1.52
N GLU A 400 -37.54 -13.30 0.46
CA GLU A 400 -38.98 -13.51 0.51
C GLU A 400 -39.28 -14.95 0.06
N VAL A 401 -39.45 -15.84 0.98
CA VAL A 401 -40.44 -16.86 1.24
C VAL A 401 -39.90 -17.90 2.24
N PRO A 402 -40.18 -17.79 3.53
CA PRO A 402 -40.57 -18.96 4.31
C PRO A 402 -42.09 -18.98 4.39
N GLY A 403 -42.68 -20.06 3.86
CA GLY A 403 -44.10 -20.27 3.74
C GLY A 403 -44.90 -20.07 5.02
N GLN A 404 -46.01 -19.44 4.81
CA GLN A 404 -47.25 -19.74 5.54
C GLN A 404 -47.58 -21.22 5.31
N ASN A 405 -47.55 -21.99 6.37
CA ASN A 405 -48.57 -22.97 6.76
C ASN A 405 -48.27 -23.44 8.17
#